data_26f8cee9beeade5ceb499f92e78dc948
#
_entry.id   26f8cee9beeade5ceb499f92e78dc948
#
_cell.length_a   1.000
_cell.length_b   1.000
_cell.length_c   1.000
_cell.angle_alpha   90.00
_cell.angle_beta   90.00
_cell.angle_gamma   90.00
#
_symmetry.space_group_name_H-M   'P 1'
#
loop_
_entity.id
_entity.type
_entity.pdbx_description
1 polymer ?
#
loop_
_entity_poly.entity_id
_entity_poly.type
_entity_poly.pdbx_seq_one_letter_code
_entity_poly.pdbx_strand_id
1 'polypeptide(L)'
;MIKRVGGNLTVRRGEAPEASTQLERDGYAVVRGVLEPELIAQLTDEIAKTFASLPAERGRSDRSEFRYEMLNRAAGCQAAVGHPGILAVIEPLLGEDCHVIANTAWWNPANFAGGPWHCDAGPHVPRPEGVPWDDRIPYPIFAIGAHLYLKDCPLECGPTAVIPGSHRSGRLPPFDRLGDEKLEYEGRAAVALEARAGDVALFASDAWHRGLPAKPGGSGRLFLQAHYARRDLAQRIRTTDEVNHLSVETIARIQSPRERTLLGLHRPFFYDG
;
A
#
# COMPACT_ATOMS: atom_id res chain seq x y z
N MET A 1 -16.58 -16.78 12.49
CA MET A 1 -16.30 -15.69 13.44
C MET A 1 -14.80 -15.73 13.74
N ILE A 2 -14.05 -14.74 13.29
CA ILE A 2 -12.60 -14.63 13.59
C ILE A 2 -12.48 -13.66 14.76
N LYS A 3 -12.10 -14.16 15.93
CA LYS A 3 -11.71 -13.31 17.05
C LYS A 3 -10.24 -12.97 16.91
N ARG A 4 -9.90 -11.70 16.77
CA ARG A 4 -8.51 -11.26 16.91
C ARG A 4 -8.18 -11.07 18.38
N VAL A 5 -7.08 -11.68 18.82
CA VAL A 5 -6.56 -11.51 20.18
C VAL A 5 -5.79 -10.20 20.18
N GLY A 6 -6.18 -9.25 21.02
CA GLY A 6 -5.46 -7.97 21.21
C GLY A 6 -6.20 -6.70 20.75
N GLY A 7 -7.30 -6.82 20.03
CA GLY A 7 -8.20 -5.71 19.72
C GLY A 7 -9.64 -6.13 20.02
N ASN A 8 -10.47 -5.21 20.43
CA ASN A 8 -11.88 -5.46 20.69
C ASN A 8 -12.71 -5.77 19.43
N LEU A 9 -12.08 -6.16 18.32
CA LEU A 9 -12.74 -6.40 17.05
C LEU A 9 -13.09 -7.87 16.91
N THR A 10 -14.37 -8.10 16.91
CA THR A 10 -14.96 -9.33 16.38
C THR A 10 -15.51 -8.99 14.99
N VAL A 11 -14.73 -9.25 13.95
CA VAL A 11 -15.22 -9.16 12.57
C VAL A 11 -15.86 -10.51 12.23
N ARG A 12 -17.15 -10.50 11.97
CA ARG A 12 -17.80 -11.65 11.38
C ARG A 12 -17.43 -11.69 9.90
N ARG A 13 -17.00 -12.85 9.39
CA ARG A 13 -16.55 -13.00 8.00
C ARG A 13 -17.58 -12.53 6.97
N GLY A 14 -18.87 -12.49 7.28
CA GLY A 14 -19.93 -11.99 6.43
C GLY A 14 -20.24 -10.49 6.56
N GLU A 15 -19.55 -9.78 7.45
CA GLU A 15 -19.77 -8.34 7.71
C GLU A 15 -18.62 -7.47 7.18
N ALA A 16 -17.53 -8.09 6.68
CA ALA A 16 -16.45 -7.33 6.06
C ALA A 16 -16.90 -6.77 4.71
N PRO A 17 -16.51 -5.53 4.35
CA PRO A 17 -16.75 -4.99 3.02
C PRO A 17 -16.25 -5.95 1.93
N GLU A 18 -16.92 -5.96 0.78
CA GLU A 18 -16.53 -6.83 -0.35
C GLU A 18 -15.06 -6.68 -0.73
N ALA A 19 -14.54 -5.45 -0.68
CA ALA A 19 -13.13 -5.15 -0.93
C ALA A 19 -12.19 -5.83 0.07
N SER A 20 -12.56 -5.93 1.37
CA SER A 20 -11.78 -6.66 2.37
C SER A 20 -11.75 -8.16 2.09
N THR A 21 -12.90 -8.71 1.70
CA THR A 21 -13.01 -10.12 1.32
C THR A 21 -12.20 -10.43 0.06
N GLN A 22 -12.23 -9.54 -0.92
CA GLN A 22 -11.43 -9.67 -2.14
C GLN A 22 -9.93 -9.60 -1.81
N LEU A 23 -9.53 -8.64 -0.99
CA LEU A 23 -8.13 -8.47 -0.59
C LEU A 23 -7.59 -9.69 0.18
N GLU A 24 -8.39 -10.29 1.06
CA GLU A 24 -8.02 -11.53 1.75
C GLU A 24 -7.89 -12.71 0.79
N ARG A 25 -8.83 -12.85 -0.15
CA ARG A 25 -8.88 -13.97 -1.10
C ARG A 25 -7.85 -13.88 -2.21
N ASP A 26 -7.74 -12.71 -2.83
CA ASP A 26 -6.98 -12.51 -4.07
C ASP A 26 -5.67 -11.74 -3.83
N GLY A 27 -5.49 -11.13 -2.66
CA GLY A 27 -4.31 -10.34 -2.32
C GLY A 27 -4.37 -8.91 -2.83
N TYR A 28 -5.47 -8.46 -3.44
CA TYR A 28 -5.66 -7.09 -3.90
C TYR A 28 -7.13 -6.69 -3.96
N ALA A 29 -7.40 -5.39 -3.95
CA ALA A 29 -8.71 -4.79 -4.26
C ALA A 29 -8.52 -3.37 -4.81
N VAL A 30 -9.47 -2.87 -5.61
CA VAL A 30 -9.52 -1.47 -6.02
C VAL A 30 -10.81 -0.86 -5.49
N VAL A 31 -10.66 0.12 -4.59
CA VAL A 31 -11.79 0.86 -4.02
C VAL A 31 -11.99 2.12 -4.83
N ARG A 32 -13.19 2.29 -5.38
CA ARG A 32 -13.49 3.38 -6.31
C ARG A 32 -13.98 4.62 -5.59
N GLY A 33 -13.53 5.81 -6.09
CA GLY A 33 -14.04 7.11 -5.66
C GLY A 33 -13.89 7.36 -4.15
N VAL A 34 -12.74 6.99 -3.58
CA VAL A 34 -12.45 7.14 -2.16
C VAL A 34 -12.15 8.59 -1.81
N LEU A 35 -11.29 9.24 -2.61
CA LEU A 35 -10.87 10.61 -2.32
C LEU A 35 -11.79 11.60 -3.03
N GLU A 36 -12.22 12.61 -2.31
CA GLU A 36 -13.01 13.72 -2.84
C GLU A 36 -12.15 14.63 -3.73
N PRO A 37 -12.75 15.32 -4.73
CA PRO A 37 -12.03 16.20 -5.66
C PRO A 37 -11.16 17.26 -4.96
N GLU A 38 -11.63 17.81 -3.86
CA GLU A 38 -10.92 18.82 -3.06
C GLU A 38 -9.65 18.27 -2.45
N LEU A 39 -9.69 17.06 -1.91
CA LEU A 39 -8.51 16.39 -1.34
C LEU A 39 -7.53 15.97 -2.44
N ILE A 40 -8.01 15.53 -3.60
CA ILE A 40 -7.16 15.23 -4.76
C ILE A 40 -6.42 16.48 -5.23
N ALA A 41 -7.12 17.63 -5.34
CA ALA A 41 -6.52 18.89 -5.73
C ALA A 41 -5.45 19.36 -4.72
N GLN A 42 -5.76 19.31 -3.42
CA GLN A 42 -4.82 19.63 -2.35
C GLN A 42 -3.58 18.75 -2.42
N LEU A 43 -3.75 17.42 -2.48
CA LEU A 43 -2.64 16.47 -2.55
C LEU A 43 -1.76 16.69 -3.77
N THR A 44 -2.38 16.95 -4.92
CA THR A 44 -1.65 17.20 -6.18
C THR A 44 -0.78 18.43 -6.07
N ASP A 45 -1.29 19.53 -5.49
CA ASP A 45 -0.54 20.77 -5.27
C ASP A 45 0.59 20.59 -4.25
N GLU A 46 0.31 19.99 -3.09
CA GLU A 46 1.29 19.76 -2.03
C GLU A 46 2.42 18.82 -2.48
N ILE A 47 2.08 17.77 -3.22
CA ILE A 47 3.06 16.84 -3.78
C ILE A 47 3.89 17.52 -4.87
N ALA A 48 3.28 18.31 -5.76
CA ALA A 48 4.00 19.05 -6.79
C ALA A 48 5.02 20.03 -6.17
N LYS A 49 4.63 20.75 -5.11
CA LYS A 49 5.53 21.61 -4.34
C LYS A 49 6.70 20.83 -3.72
N THR A 50 6.40 19.64 -3.17
CA THR A 50 7.43 18.76 -2.59
C THR A 50 8.43 18.28 -3.65
N PHE A 51 7.94 17.89 -4.84
CA PHE A 51 8.80 17.48 -5.94
C PHE A 51 9.66 18.64 -6.48
N ALA A 52 9.13 19.86 -6.50
CA ALA A 52 9.85 21.04 -6.95
C ALA A 52 10.93 21.54 -5.95
N SER A 53 10.69 21.37 -4.65
CA SER A 53 11.55 21.89 -3.58
C SER A 53 12.68 20.94 -3.15
N LEU A 54 12.55 19.65 -3.45
CA LEU A 54 13.49 18.63 -3.00
C LEU A 54 14.12 17.92 -4.20
N PRO A 55 15.42 17.59 -4.12
CA PRO A 55 16.06 16.77 -5.15
C PRO A 55 15.38 15.40 -5.24
N ALA A 56 15.43 14.80 -6.42
CA ALA A 56 14.95 13.45 -6.62
C ALA A 56 15.73 12.48 -5.73
N GLU A 57 15.01 11.62 -5.00
CA GLU A 57 15.62 10.59 -4.16
C GLU A 57 16.35 9.53 -5.02
N ARG A 58 15.83 9.27 -6.23
CA ARG A 58 16.51 8.53 -7.29
C ARG A 58 16.04 9.09 -8.62
N GLY A 59 16.94 9.70 -9.39
CA GLY A 59 16.59 10.37 -10.63
C GLY A 59 17.22 9.71 -11.84
N ARG A 60 16.41 9.06 -12.65
CA ARG A 60 16.61 8.87 -14.09
C ARG A 60 15.33 9.30 -14.77
N SER A 61 15.45 10.01 -15.91
CA SER A 61 14.30 10.51 -16.68
C SER A 61 13.32 9.44 -17.15
N ASP A 62 13.77 8.19 -17.23
CA ASP A 62 13.01 6.99 -17.64
C ASP A 62 12.47 6.17 -16.46
N ARG A 63 12.80 6.56 -15.22
CA ARG A 63 12.45 5.82 -14.00
C ARG A 63 11.57 6.64 -13.08
N SER A 64 10.94 5.94 -12.14
CA SER A 64 10.16 6.55 -11.07
C SER A 64 11.00 7.53 -10.27
N GLU A 65 10.42 8.68 -9.99
CA GLU A 65 10.86 9.58 -8.93
C GLU A 65 9.96 9.42 -7.72
N PHE A 66 10.50 9.65 -6.53
CA PHE A 66 9.72 9.60 -5.31
C PHE A 66 10.25 10.55 -4.25
N ARG A 67 9.40 10.86 -3.28
CA ARG A 67 9.72 11.63 -2.09
C ARG A 67 9.14 10.92 -0.87
N TYR A 68 10.02 10.67 0.10
CA TYR A 68 9.63 10.09 1.40
C TYR A 68 8.94 11.11 2.31
N GLU A 69 8.51 10.68 3.46
CA GLU A 69 8.03 11.50 4.58
C GLU A 69 6.85 12.43 4.24
N MET A 70 5.98 11.97 3.37
CA MET A 70 4.88 12.82 2.93
C MET A 70 3.95 13.23 4.07
N LEU A 71 3.86 12.46 5.16
CA LEU A 71 3.13 12.85 6.38
C LEU A 71 3.68 14.13 7.01
N ASN A 72 5.00 14.35 6.94
CA ASN A 72 5.64 15.58 7.44
C ASN A 72 5.51 16.76 6.48
N ARG A 73 5.44 16.48 5.17
CA ARG A 73 5.57 17.46 4.10
C ARG A 73 4.24 17.98 3.58
N ALA A 74 3.17 17.23 3.77
CA ALA A 74 1.87 17.55 3.20
C ALA A 74 0.74 17.20 4.16
N ALA A 75 -0.06 18.19 4.56
CA ALA A 75 -1.18 17.98 5.47
C ALA A 75 -2.27 17.11 4.85
N GLY A 76 -2.50 17.23 3.55
CA GLY A 76 -3.43 16.38 2.81
C GLY A 76 -3.04 14.91 2.82
N CYS A 77 -1.74 14.58 2.89
CA CYS A 77 -1.29 13.19 3.02
C CYS A 77 -1.75 12.56 4.32
N GLN A 78 -1.74 13.30 5.42
CA GLN A 78 -2.24 12.82 6.72
C GLN A 78 -3.75 12.54 6.65
N ALA A 79 -4.53 13.45 6.07
CA ALA A 79 -5.97 13.26 5.86
C ALA A 79 -6.25 12.05 4.96
N ALA A 80 -5.50 11.90 3.86
CA ALA A 80 -5.68 10.83 2.91
C ALA A 80 -5.39 9.43 3.49
N VAL A 81 -4.31 9.28 4.25
CA VAL A 81 -3.98 7.98 4.88
C VAL A 81 -4.97 7.61 5.98
N GLY A 82 -5.59 8.58 6.62
CA GLY A 82 -6.65 8.39 7.62
C GLY A 82 -8.06 8.28 7.04
N HIS A 83 -8.21 8.26 5.72
CA HIS A 83 -9.52 8.32 5.08
C HIS A 83 -10.41 7.13 5.47
N PRO A 84 -11.66 7.39 5.97
CA PRO A 84 -12.55 6.33 6.46
C PRO A 84 -12.81 5.22 5.44
N GLY A 85 -12.90 5.56 4.15
CA GLY A 85 -13.10 4.59 3.08
C GLY A 85 -11.93 3.61 2.91
N ILE A 86 -10.70 3.99 3.28
CA ILE A 86 -9.55 3.07 3.31
C ILE A 86 -9.61 2.23 4.57
N LEU A 87 -9.78 2.89 5.73
CA LEU A 87 -9.77 2.21 7.04
C LEU A 87 -10.85 1.14 7.12
N ALA A 88 -12.05 1.40 6.61
CA ALA A 88 -13.14 0.41 6.56
C ALA A 88 -12.76 -0.89 5.83
N VAL A 89 -11.84 -0.83 4.87
CA VAL A 89 -11.38 -2.02 4.13
C VAL A 89 -10.24 -2.72 4.83
N ILE A 90 -9.28 -1.99 5.40
CA ILE A 90 -8.06 -2.58 5.93
C ILE A 90 -8.16 -3.01 7.39
N GLU A 91 -8.95 -2.32 8.22
CA GLU A 91 -9.09 -2.63 9.65
C GLU A 91 -9.66 -4.03 9.92
N PRO A 92 -10.62 -4.56 9.13
CA PRO A 92 -11.05 -5.95 9.28
C PRO A 92 -9.93 -6.99 9.13
N LEU A 93 -8.85 -6.64 8.41
CA LEU A 93 -7.72 -7.53 8.12
C LEU A 93 -6.53 -7.28 9.05
N LEU A 94 -6.22 -6.02 9.33
CA LEU A 94 -5.04 -5.64 10.10
C LEU A 94 -5.32 -5.38 11.58
N GLY A 95 -6.54 -5.00 11.93
CA GLY A 95 -6.96 -4.55 13.27
C GLY A 95 -7.23 -3.05 13.29
N GLU A 96 -8.13 -2.61 14.19
CA GLU A 96 -8.44 -1.18 14.44
C GLU A 96 -7.25 -0.39 14.94
N ASP A 97 -6.24 -1.05 15.46
CA ASP A 97 -4.99 -0.49 15.93
C ASP A 97 -3.87 -0.55 14.90
N CYS A 98 -4.19 -0.89 13.64
CA CYS A 98 -3.20 -0.84 12.54
C CYS A 98 -2.62 0.57 12.38
N HIS A 99 -1.39 0.62 11.88
CA HIS A 99 -0.67 1.87 11.72
C HIS A 99 0.02 1.98 10.35
N VAL A 100 0.34 3.22 9.95
CA VAL A 100 1.14 3.51 8.75
C VAL A 100 2.60 3.20 9.04
N ILE A 101 3.22 2.39 8.18
CA ILE A 101 4.64 2.01 8.29
C ILE A 101 5.52 2.66 7.23
N ALA A 102 4.94 3.18 6.14
CA ALA A 102 5.63 3.95 5.11
C ALA A 102 4.65 4.87 4.40
N ASN A 103 5.13 6.04 3.96
CA ASN A 103 4.34 6.99 3.19
C ASN A 103 5.25 7.74 2.21
N THR A 104 4.93 7.66 0.91
CA THR A 104 5.81 8.10 -0.18
C THR A 104 4.98 8.63 -1.34
N ALA A 105 5.32 9.79 -1.90
CA ALA A 105 4.75 10.22 -3.17
C ALA A 105 5.59 9.69 -4.33
N TRP A 106 4.93 9.18 -5.36
CA TRP A 106 5.54 8.57 -6.53
C TRP A 106 5.09 9.26 -7.82
N TRP A 107 6.04 9.51 -8.70
CA TRP A 107 5.80 9.91 -10.07
C TRP A 107 6.52 8.97 -11.03
N ASN A 108 5.79 8.35 -11.91
CA ASN A 108 6.32 7.55 -13.01
C ASN A 108 6.08 8.29 -14.32
N PRO A 109 7.12 8.58 -15.11
CA PRO A 109 6.97 9.35 -16.35
C PRO A 109 6.25 8.55 -17.45
N ALA A 110 5.88 9.25 -18.51
CA ALA A 110 5.22 8.67 -19.69
C ALA A 110 6.04 7.57 -20.40
N ASN A 111 7.36 7.55 -20.22
CA ASN A 111 8.27 6.54 -20.76
C ASN A 111 8.75 5.54 -19.69
N PHE A 112 8.03 5.40 -18.60
CA PHE A 112 8.38 4.47 -17.55
C PHE A 112 8.48 3.04 -18.08
N ALA A 113 9.65 2.42 -17.92
CA ALA A 113 9.94 1.08 -18.45
C ALA A 113 9.34 -0.09 -17.65
N GLY A 114 8.59 0.22 -16.60
CA GLY A 114 8.12 -0.78 -15.64
C GLY A 114 9.17 -1.16 -14.60
N GLY A 115 8.74 -1.94 -13.61
CA GLY A 115 9.59 -2.49 -12.57
C GLY A 115 9.63 -4.02 -12.62
N PRO A 116 10.55 -4.67 -11.89
CA PRO A 116 10.55 -6.12 -11.74
C PRO A 116 9.42 -6.58 -10.81
N TRP A 117 9.04 -7.85 -10.92
CA TRP A 117 8.17 -8.49 -9.93
C TRP A 117 8.85 -8.50 -8.56
N HIS A 118 8.12 -8.15 -7.52
CA HIS A 118 8.60 -8.12 -6.14
C HIS A 118 7.47 -8.25 -5.13
N CYS A 119 7.83 -8.38 -3.88
CA CYS A 119 6.99 -8.14 -2.71
C CYS A 119 7.54 -6.91 -1.99
N ASP A 120 6.68 -6.07 -1.41
CA ASP A 120 7.13 -4.92 -0.60
C ASP A 120 7.77 -5.35 0.71
N ALA A 121 7.26 -6.42 1.26
CA ALA A 121 7.82 -7.07 2.44
C ALA A 121 7.52 -8.57 2.33
N GLY A 122 8.28 -9.36 2.94
CA GLY A 122 7.85 -10.70 3.06
C GLY A 122 8.83 -11.76 2.59
N PRO A 123 8.38 -12.99 2.49
CA PRO A 123 7.05 -13.42 2.93
C PRO A 123 6.93 -13.40 4.46
N HIS A 124 5.80 -12.92 4.98
CA HIS A 124 5.55 -12.93 6.43
C HIS A 124 5.27 -14.34 6.98
N VAL A 125 4.79 -15.22 6.11
CA VAL A 125 4.57 -16.65 6.43
C VAL A 125 5.37 -17.48 5.42
N PRO A 126 6.68 -17.65 5.61
CA PRO A 126 7.51 -18.42 4.69
C PRO A 126 7.06 -19.88 4.62
N ARG A 127 7.04 -20.45 3.41
CA ARG A 127 6.72 -21.85 3.17
C ARG A 127 7.63 -22.49 2.13
N PRO A 128 7.95 -23.78 2.27
CA PRO A 128 8.67 -24.53 1.25
C PRO A 128 7.90 -24.57 -0.08
N GLU A 129 8.63 -24.76 -1.17
CA GLU A 129 8.04 -24.98 -2.48
C GLU A 129 7.18 -26.25 -2.49
N GLY A 130 6.06 -26.20 -3.20
CA GLY A 130 5.14 -27.34 -3.31
C GLY A 130 4.25 -27.58 -2.08
N VAL A 131 4.38 -26.76 -1.02
CA VAL A 131 3.48 -26.83 0.14
C VAL A 131 2.39 -25.77 -0.01
N PRO A 132 1.15 -26.12 -0.38
CA PRO A 132 0.06 -25.17 -0.54
C PRO A 132 -0.40 -24.62 0.83
N TRP A 133 -1.06 -23.45 0.79
CA TRP A 133 -1.80 -22.97 1.95
C TRP A 133 -3.05 -23.83 2.16
N ASP A 134 -3.39 -24.10 3.41
CA ASP A 134 -4.66 -24.74 3.72
C ASP A 134 -5.81 -23.72 3.61
N ASP A 135 -6.59 -23.79 2.54
CA ASP A 135 -7.69 -22.85 2.26
C ASP A 135 -8.80 -22.83 3.32
N ARG A 136 -8.81 -23.79 4.25
CA ARG A 136 -9.70 -23.77 5.42
C ARG A 136 -9.27 -22.76 6.47
N ILE A 137 -8.03 -22.28 6.39
CA ILE A 137 -7.45 -21.31 7.31
C ILE A 137 -7.34 -19.96 6.59
N PRO A 138 -7.98 -18.87 7.10
CA PRO A 138 -7.79 -17.55 6.53
C PRO A 138 -6.31 -17.18 6.52
N TYR A 139 -5.83 -16.65 5.39
CA TYR A 139 -4.45 -16.21 5.31
C TYR A 139 -4.26 -14.93 6.16
N PRO A 140 -3.29 -14.88 7.08
CA PRO A 140 -3.06 -13.70 7.89
C PRO A 140 -2.43 -12.60 7.05
N ILE A 141 -3.12 -11.48 6.87
CA ILE A 141 -2.56 -10.28 6.26
C ILE A 141 -1.80 -9.50 7.32
N PHE A 142 -0.52 -9.22 7.10
CA PHE A 142 0.34 -8.49 8.03
C PHE A 142 0.50 -7.03 7.66
N ALA A 143 0.58 -6.74 6.36
CA ALA A 143 0.70 -5.39 5.85
C ALA A 143 -0.01 -5.26 4.49
N ILE A 144 -0.50 -4.06 4.20
CA ILE A 144 -1.23 -3.70 2.98
C ILE A 144 -0.60 -2.44 2.40
N GLY A 145 -0.17 -2.53 1.14
CA GLY A 145 0.17 -1.36 0.33
C GLY A 145 -1.09 -0.73 -0.24
N ALA A 146 -1.13 0.60 -0.25
CA ALA A 146 -2.19 1.40 -0.83
C ALA A 146 -1.60 2.42 -1.81
N HIS A 147 -2.07 2.42 -3.05
CA HIS A 147 -1.80 3.46 -4.03
C HIS A 147 -3.03 4.34 -4.20
N LEU A 148 -2.95 5.55 -3.69
CA LEU A 148 -3.99 6.57 -3.79
C LEU A 148 -3.73 7.37 -5.07
N TYR A 149 -4.54 7.15 -6.10
CA TYR A 149 -4.31 7.74 -7.42
C TYR A 149 -4.80 9.18 -7.49
N LEU A 150 -3.93 10.10 -7.90
CA LEU A 150 -4.22 11.52 -8.02
C LEU A 150 -4.58 11.95 -9.45
N LYS A 151 -4.45 11.03 -10.39
CA LYS A 151 -4.86 11.17 -11.79
C LYS A 151 -5.25 9.81 -12.33
N ASP A 152 -6.01 9.81 -13.43
CA ASP A 152 -6.39 8.59 -14.11
C ASP A 152 -5.17 7.78 -14.52
N CYS A 153 -5.23 6.49 -14.30
CA CYS A 153 -4.18 5.54 -14.62
C CYS A 153 -4.77 4.32 -15.35
N PRO A 154 -5.19 4.48 -16.59
CA PRO A 154 -5.55 3.37 -17.46
C PRO A 154 -4.29 2.54 -17.83
N LEU A 155 -4.49 1.43 -18.54
CA LEU A 155 -3.43 0.48 -18.86
C LEU A 155 -2.21 1.12 -19.54
N GLU A 156 -2.42 2.10 -20.42
CA GLU A 156 -1.34 2.81 -21.12
C GLU A 156 -0.47 3.68 -20.21
N CYS A 157 -0.95 4.04 -19.04
CA CYS A 157 -0.17 4.79 -18.04
C CYS A 157 0.75 3.93 -17.18
N GLY A 158 0.74 2.61 -17.36
CA GLY A 158 1.58 1.68 -16.62
C GLY A 158 1.13 1.51 -15.17
N PRO A 159 -0.11 1.05 -14.90
CA PRO A 159 -0.59 0.81 -13.54
C PRO A 159 0.20 -0.26 -12.82
N THR A 160 -0.04 -0.42 -11.54
CA THR A 160 0.45 -1.58 -10.79
C THR A 160 -0.27 -2.83 -11.28
N ALA A 161 0.48 -3.91 -11.48
CA ALA A 161 -0.06 -5.24 -11.71
C ALA A 161 0.22 -6.12 -10.50
N VAL A 162 -0.73 -6.99 -10.18
CA VAL A 162 -0.64 -7.97 -9.09
C VAL A 162 -0.98 -9.35 -9.64
N ILE A 163 -0.31 -10.39 -9.17
CA ILE A 163 -0.68 -11.76 -9.47
C ILE A 163 -1.63 -12.26 -8.37
N PRO A 164 -2.91 -12.53 -8.68
CA PRO A 164 -3.91 -12.91 -7.69
C PRO A 164 -3.52 -14.18 -6.94
N GLY A 165 -3.69 -14.19 -5.61
CA GLY A 165 -3.39 -15.33 -4.75
C GLY A 165 -1.91 -15.49 -4.39
N SER A 166 -0.99 -14.80 -5.06
CA SER A 166 0.46 -14.94 -4.84
C SER A 166 0.92 -14.54 -3.43
N HIS A 167 0.14 -13.71 -2.72
CA HIS A 167 0.41 -13.38 -1.31
C HIS A 167 0.42 -14.62 -0.41
N ARG A 168 -0.28 -15.69 -0.82
CA ARG A 168 -0.34 -16.96 -0.10
C ARG A 168 0.79 -17.92 -0.48
N SER A 169 1.69 -17.53 -1.39
CA SER A 169 2.79 -18.40 -1.83
C SER A 169 3.80 -18.71 -0.72
N GLY A 170 3.95 -17.82 0.24
CA GLY A 170 5.00 -17.90 1.25
C GLY A 170 6.41 -17.71 0.67
N ARG A 171 6.54 -17.16 -0.55
CA ARG A 171 7.80 -17.02 -1.28
C ARG A 171 7.87 -15.69 -2.03
N LEU A 172 9.09 -15.26 -2.32
CA LEU A 172 9.35 -14.19 -3.27
C LEU A 172 9.05 -14.67 -4.72
N PRO A 173 8.81 -13.75 -5.66
CA PRO A 173 8.77 -14.10 -7.07
C PRO A 173 10.06 -14.83 -7.50
N PRO A 174 9.99 -15.82 -8.42
CA PRO A 174 11.18 -16.52 -8.89
C PRO A 174 12.22 -15.54 -9.45
N PHE A 175 13.45 -15.64 -8.95
CA PHE A 175 14.49 -14.65 -9.22
C PHE A 175 14.86 -14.56 -10.71
N ASP A 176 14.81 -15.67 -11.42
CA ASP A 176 15.07 -15.79 -12.85
C ASP A 176 13.91 -15.27 -13.73
N ARG A 177 12.74 -14.97 -13.12
CA ARG A 177 11.53 -14.54 -13.82
C ARG A 177 11.03 -13.14 -13.41
N LEU A 178 11.85 -12.34 -12.73
CA LEU A 178 11.43 -11.02 -12.26
C LEU A 178 11.01 -10.05 -13.37
N GLY A 179 11.50 -10.23 -14.59
CA GLY A 179 11.10 -9.46 -15.78
C GLY A 179 9.98 -10.08 -16.62
N ASP A 180 9.56 -11.30 -16.31
CA ASP A 180 8.63 -12.06 -17.14
C ASP A 180 7.20 -11.50 -17.04
N GLU A 181 6.69 -10.97 -18.14
CA GLU A 181 5.32 -10.43 -18.21
C GLU A 181 4.24 -11.53 -18.15
N LYS A 182 4.62 -12.78 -18.38
CA LYS A 182 3.74 -13.95 -18.33
C LYS A 182 3.87 -14.73 -17.01
N LEU A 183 4.52 -14.13 -16.01
CA LEU A 183 4.58 -14.74 -14.68
C LEU A 183 3.17 -14.93 -14.14
N GLU A 184 2.89 -16.11 -13.63
CA GLU A 184 1.62 -16.52 -13.04
C GLU A 184 1.85 -17.26 -11.73
N TYR A 185 0.81 -17.35 -10.94
CA TYR A 185 0.77 -18.14 -9.69
C TYR A 185 -0.46 -19.04 -9.71
N GLU A 186 -0.26 -20.36 -9.62
CA GLU A 186 -1.34 -21.37 -9.66
C GLU A 186 -2.30 -21.19 -10.86
N GLY A 187 -1.74 -20.91 -12.06
CA GLY A 187 -2.50 -20.68 -13.28
C GLY A 187 -3.24 -19.35 -13.34
N ARG A 188 -2.99 -18.44 -12.41
CA ARG A 188 -3.60 -17.10 -12.36
C ARG A 188 -2.62 -16.07 -12.89
N ALA A 189 -2.98 -15.45 -14.02
CA ALA A 189 -2.19 -14.41 -14.64
C ALA A 189 -2.29 -13.08 -13.88
N ALA A 190 -1.36 -12.18 -14.14
CA ALA A 190 -1.34 -10.85 -13.58
C ALA A 190 -2.57 -10.02 -13.97
N VAL A 191 -3.06 -9.21 -13.04
CA VAL A 191 -4.16 -8.26 -13.22
C VAL A 191 -3.62 -6.84 -13.08
N ALA A 192 -3.88 -5.98 -14.06
CA ALA A 192 -3.55 -4.56 -13.99
C ALA A 192 -4.59 -3.83 -13.11
N LEU A 193 -4.12 -3.08 -12.13
CA LEU A 193 -4.98 -2.30 -11.22
C LEU A 193 -5.22 -0.91 -11.83
N GLU A 194 -6.01 -0.86 -12.90
CA GLU A 194 -6.41 0.40 -13.51
C GLU A 194 -7.27 1.22 -12.56
N ALA A 195 -7.04 2.53 -12.51
CA ALA A 195 -7.68 3.42 -11.55
C ALA A 195 -8.00 4.78 -12.17
N ARG A 196 -9.01 5.45 -11.62
CA ARG A 196 -9.29 6.88 -11.85
C ARG A 196 -8.71 7.72 -10.70
N ALA A 197 -8.60 9.02 -10.94
CA ALA A 197 -8.30 9.94 -9.85
C ALA A 197 -9.30 9.77 -8.69
N GLY A 198 -8.79 9.64 -7.47
CA GLY A 198 -9.59 9.36 -6.28
C GLY A 198 -9.78 7.88 -5.94
N ASP A 199 -9.44 6.96 -6.83
CA ASP A 199 -9.45 5.53 -6.53
C ASP A 199 -8.25 5.14 -5.68
N VAL A 200 -8.40 4.06 -4.91
CA VAL A 200 -7.32 3.47 -4.12
C VAL A 200 -7.14 2.00 -4.49
N ALA A 201 -5.97 1.65 -4.98
CA ALA A 201 -5.57 0.26 -5.18
C ALA A 201 -4.87 -0.26 -3.93
N LEU A 202 -5.40 -1.34 -3.37
CA LEU A 202 -4.91 -2.02 -2.17
C LEU A 202 -4.33 -3.38 -2.55
N PHE A 203 -3.21 -3.76 -1.96
CA PHE A 203 -2.64 -5.10 -2.14
C PHE A 203 -1.87 -5.54 -0.90
N ALA A 204 -1.94 -6.84 -0.60
CA ALA A 204 -1.15 -7.42 0.47
C ALA A 204 0.35 -7.26 0.17
N SER A 205 1.16 -6.87 1.15
CA SER A 205 2.59 -6.65 0.94
C SER A 205 3.36 -7.90 0.50
N ASP A 206 2.80 -9.09 0.75
CA ASP A 206 3.32 -10.39 0.31
C ASP A 206 2.93 -10.74 -1.13
N ALA A 207 1.99 -9.99 -1.75
CA ALA A 207 1.56 -10.26 -3.11
C ALA A 207 2.66 -9.90 -4.12
N TRP A 208 2.86 -10.76 -5.10
CA TRP A 208 3.76 -10.48 -6.20
C TRP A 208 3.17 -9.39 -7.08
N HIS A 209 3.85 -8.27 -7.15
CA HIS A 209 3.39 -7.12 -7.92
C HIS A 209 4.54 -6.40 -8.61
N ARG A 210 4.19 -5.54 -9.56
CA ARG A 210 5.14 -4.67 -10.29
C ARG A 210 4.43 -3.45 -10.85
N GLY A 211 5.18 -2.39 -11.13
CA GLY A 211 4.70 -1.35 -12.05
C GLY A 211 4.78 -1.85 -13.48
N LEU A 212 3.69 -1.77 -14.25
CA LEU A 212 3.72 -2.06 -15.68
C LEU A 212 4.46 -0.94 -16.45
N PRO A 213 5.04 -1.22 -17.61
CA PRO A 213 5.59 -0.18 -18.46
C PRO A 213 4.48 0.73 -18.98
N ALA A 214 4.77 2.02 -19.08
CA ALA A 214 3.90 2.97 -19.77
C ALA A 214 3.96 2.68 -21.28
N LYS A 215 2.79 2.72 -21.95
CA LYS A 215 2.69 2.52 -23.39
C LYS A 215 2.72 3.87 -24.12
N PRO A 216 3.00 3.89 -25.43
CA PRO A 216 2.88 5.10 -26.23
C PRO A 216 1.49 5.75 -26.06
N GLY A 217 1.47 7.05 -25.80
CA GLY A 217 0.23 7.82 -25.53
C GLY A 217 -0.15 7.89 -24.04
N GLY A 218 0.45 7.07 -23.17
CA GLY A 218 0.25 7.16 -21.73
C GLY A 218 0.96 8.37 -21.12
N SER A 219 0.37 8.97 -20.08
CA SER A 219 0.92 10.14 -19.38
C SER A 219 1.78 9.79 -18.18
N GLY A 220 2.04 8.49 -17.96
CA GLY A 220 2.60 8.01 -16.70
C GLY A 220 1.59 8.08 -15.55
N ARG A 221 2.05 7.98 -14.31
CA ARG A 221 1.16 7.98 -13.13
C ARG A 221 1.73 8.80 -11.99
N LEU A 222 0.82 9.42 -11.24
CA LEU A 222 1.11 10.11 -9.98
C LEU A 222 0.22 9.53 -8.90
N PHE A 223 0.80 9.09 -7.80
CA PHE A 223 0.06 8.52 -6.68
C PHE A 223 0.79 8.75 -5.36
N LEU A 224 0.01 8.82 -4.30
CA LEU A 224 0.51 8.73 -2.93
C LEU A 224 0.49 7.25 -2.54
N GLN A 225 1.61 6.73 -2.08
CA GLN A 225 1.70 5.39 -1.51
C GLN A 225 1.65 5.48 0.02
N ALA A 226 0.84 4.63 0.63
CA ALA A 226 0.87 4.36 2.06
C ALA A 226 0.98 2.86 2.28
N HIS A 227 1.77 2.44 3.25
CA HIS A 227 1.76 1.07 3.74
C HIS A 227 1.19 1.05 5.14
N TYR A 228 0.17 0.22 5.32
CA TYR A 228 -0.46 -0.05 6.61
C TYR A 228 -0.04 -1.42 7.10
N ALA A 229 0.15 -1.54 8.38
CA ALA A 229 0.51 -2.82 8.99
C ALA A 229 -0.23 -3.05 10.29
N ARG A 230 -0.26 -4.30 10.69
CA ARG A 230 -0.60 -4.67 12.05
C ARG A 230 0.32 -3.95 13.02
N ARG A 231 -0.20 -3.59 14.17
CA ARG A 231 0.53 -2.87 15.19
C ARG A 231 1.83 -3.52 15.65
N ASP A 232 1.92 -4.86 15.54
CA ASP A 232 3.11 -5.62 15.92
C ASP A 232 4.26 -5.57 14.88
N LEU A 233 4.05 -4.94 13.72
CA LEU A 233 5.12 -4.67 12.76
C LEU A 233 5.72 -3.29 13.00
N ALA A 234 7.04 -3.22 13.00
CA ALA A 234 7.78 -1.98 13.14
C ALA A 234 7.55 -1.06 11.95
N GLN A 235 7.55 0.25 12.18
CA GLN A 235 7.55 1.24 11.11
C GLN A 235 8.81 1.09 10.26
N ARG A 236 8.62 1.13 8.93
CA ARG A 236 9.69 0.95 7.94
C ARG A 236 10.12 2.26 7.27
N ILE A 237 9.60 3.37 7.73
CA ILE A 237 9.96 4.69 7.21
C ILE A 237 11.43 4.89 7.56
N ARG A 238 12.35 4.72 6.63
CA ARG A 238 13.80 4.83 6.84
C ARG A 238 14.21 4.73 8.31
N THR A 239 13.99 3.54 8.77
CA THR A 239 14.21 3.03 10.08
C THR A 239 15.23 3.75 10.91
N THR A 240 14.86 4.12 12.10
CA THR A 240 15.74 4.41 13.23
C THR A 240 16.67 5.61 13.06
N ASP A 241 16.60 6.33 11.96
CA ASP A 241 17.27 7.60 11.84
C ASP A 241 16.26 8.76 12.01
N GLU A 242 16.74 9.98 11.92
CA GLU A 242 15.97 11.22 12.11
C GLU A 242 14.77 11.35 11.17
N VAL A 243 14.77 10.60 10.08
CA VAL A 243 13.74 10.60 9.03
C VAL A 243 12.46 9.89 9.45
N ASN A 244 12.50 9.17 10.54
CA ASN A 244 11.42 8.25 10.93
C ASN A 244 10.45 8.84 11.93
N HIS A 245 10.74 10.00 12.49
CA HIS A 245 9.83 10.62 13.42
C HIS A 245 8.95 11.66 12.74
N LEU A 246 7.76 11.76 13.24
CA LEU A 246 6.82 12.79 12.81
C LEU A 246 7.30 14.16 13.32
N SER A 247 7.23 15.16 12.46
CA SER A 247 7.52 16.53 12.86
C SER A 247 6.51 17.03 13.90
N VAL A 248 6.90 18.06 14.63
CA VAL A 248 6.03 18.71 15.64
C VAL A 248 4.73 19.19 14.99
N GLU A 249 4.81 19.72 13.77
CA GLU A 249 3.67 20.20 12.99
C GLU A 249 2.74 19.05 12.60
N THR A 250 3.29 17.89 12.21
CA THR A 250 2.50 16.69 11.90
C THR A 250 1.75 16.20 13.14
N ILE A 251 2.43 16.14 14.29
CA ILE A 251 1.82 15.73 15.56
C ILE A 251 0.73 16.73 15.99
N ALA A 252 0.94 18.03 15.79
CA ALA A 252 -0.02 19.06 16.12
C ALA A 252 -1.32 19.00 15.28
N ARG A 253 -1.26 18.41 14.08
CA ARG A 253 -2.45 18.22 13.23
C ARG A 253 -3.35 17.06 13.66
N ILE A 254 -2.90 16.19 14.57
CA ILE A 254 -3.66 15.01 15.00
C ILE A 254 -4.97 15.44 15.68
N GLN A 255 -6.10 14.93 15.19
CA GLN A 255 -7.44 15.29 15.65
C GLN A 255 -8.07 14.24 16.57
N SER A 256 -7.57 13.00 16.57
CA SER A 256 -8.20 11.91 17.29
C SER A 256 -7.21 10.89 17.87
N PRO A 257 -7.61 10.10 18.88
CA PRO A 257 -6.82 8.98 19.38
C PRO A 257 -6.56 7.92 18.29
N ARG A 258 -7.52 7.69 17.38
CA ARG A 258 -7.35 6.74 16.26
C ARG A 258 -6.28 7.20 15.30
N GLU A 259 -6.30 8.48 14.93
CA GLU A 259 -5.27 9.06 14.06
C GLU A 259 -3.88 9.00 14.71
N ARG A 260 -3.80 9.26 16.02
CA ARG A 260 -2.57 9.10 16.78
C ARG A 260 -2.00 7.69 16.68
N THR A 261 -2.84 6.66 16.83
CA THR A 261 -2.45 5.26 16.66
C THR A 261 -2.05 4.96 15.22
N LEU A 262 -2.83 5.46 14.25
CA LEU A 262 -2.57 5.26 12.83
C LEU A 262 -1.20 5.80 12.40
N LEU A 263 -0.79 6.93 12.95
CA LEU A 263 0.53 7.52 12.69
C LEU A 263 1.66 6.86 13.51
N GLY A 264 1.39 5.77 14.22
CA GLY A 264 2.39 5.01 14.96
C GLY A 264 2.74 5.56 16.34
N LEU A 265 2.03 6.59 16.83
CA LEU A 265 2.25 7.18 18.15
C LEU A 265 1.51 6.41 19.24
N HIS A 266 1.67 5.11 19.27
CA HIS A 266 1.14 4.21 20.30
C HIS A 266 2.29 3.64 21.14
N ARG A 267 1.95 3.08 22.30
CA ARG A 267 2.96 2.37 23.09
C ARG A 267 3.44 1.12 22.33
N PRO A 268 4.74 0.84 22.34
CA PRO A 268 5.24 -0.44 21.86
C PRO A 268 4.54 -1.60 22.57
N PHE A 269 4.53 -2.77 21.95
CA PHE A 269 4.19 -3.99 22.66
C PHE A 269 5.35 -4.38 23.55
N PHE A 270 5.09 -4.53 24.84
CA PHE A 270 6.00 -5.14 25.79
C PHE A 270 5.34 -6.36 26.38
N TYR A 271 6.12 -7.41 26.60
CA TYR A 271 5.66 -8.62 27.27
C TYR A 271 5.48 -8.42 28.78
N ASP A 272 6.09 -7.43 29.33
CA ASP A 272 6.19 -7.15 30.77
C ASP A 272 5.35 -5.95 31.24
N GLY A 273 4.32 -5.59 30.51
CA GLY A 273 3.30 -4.63 30.97
C GLY A 273 3.27 -3.29 30.32
#